data_d3cf9f2d409ed2d2fb7da28d3f3e3a65
#
_entry.id   d3cf9f2d409ed2d2fb7da28d3f3e3a65
#
_cell.length_a   1.000
_cell.length_b   1.000
_cell.length_c   1.000
_cell.angle_alpha   90.00
_cell.angle_beta   90.00
_cell.angle_gamma   90.00
#
_symmetry.space_group_name_H-M   'P 1'
#
loop_
_entity.id
_entity.type
_entity.pdbx_description
1 polymer ?
#
loop_
_entity_poly.entity_id
_entity_poly.type
_entity_poly.pdbx_seq_one_letter_code
_entity_poly.pdbx_strand_id
1 'polypeptide(L)'
;EVLSRHGYRVGMTGKGWGPGFAVDANGRRRQMTGQPFQQLKMKPPATAMSGIDYAGNFTRFLDQASTDEPWAFWYGGYEPHRAYEFGAGIKKGKKSISDIDEVPGFWPDTEKVRTDMLDYAYEIEYFDLHLQRMLKELESRDMLSNTMIVVTADNGMPFPRVKGQEYEMSNHLPLAIM
;
A
#
# COMPACT_ATOMS: atom_id res chain seq x y z
N GLU A 1 -14.80 -12.26 -5.48
CA GLU A 1 -15.84 -13.23 -5.90
C GLU A 1 -16.21 -13.10 -7.38
N VAL A 2 -16.47 -11.88 -7.90
CA VAL A 2 -16.83 -11.72 -9.32
C VAL A 2 -15.70 -12.25 -10.20
N LEU A 3 -14.48 -11.80 -10.02
CA LEU A 3 -13.31 -12.25 -10.79
C LEU A 3 -13.11 -13.77 -10.68
N SER A 4 -13.20 -14.35 -9.47
CA SER A 4 -13.05 -15.79 -9.29
C SER A 4 -14.13 -16.60 -10.02
N ARG A 5 -15.37 -16.09 -10.11
CA ARG A 5 -16.44 -16.74 -10.89
C ARG A 5 -16.18 -16.71 -12.41
N HIS A 6 -15.34 -15.78 -12.85
CA HIS A 6 -14.91 -15.66 -14.24
C HIS A 6 -13.52 -16.29 -14.50
N GLY A 7 -13.09 -17.19 -13.64
CA GLY A 7 -11.87 -17.96 -13.83
C GLY A 7 -10.57 -17.24 -13.44
N TYR A 8 -10.66 -16.06 -12.81
CA TYR A 8 -9.46 -15.37 -12.33
C TYR A 8 -8.92 -16.00 -11.04
N ARG A 9 -7.63 -16.19 -10.98
CA ARG A 9 -6.91 -16.38 -9.73
C ARG A 9 -6.84 -15.06 -8.98
N VAL A 10 -7.25 -15.02 -7.72
CA VAL A 10 -7.28 -13.79 -6.93
C VAL A 10 -6.43 -13.95 -5.67
N GLY A 11 -5.46 -13.06 -5.48
CA GLY A 11 -4.57 -13.04 -4.32
C GLY A 11 -4.40 -11.65 -3.73
N MET A 12 -3.84 -11.60 -2.51
CA MET A 12 -3.58 -10.33 -1.83
C MET A 12 -2.35 -10.42 -0.92
N THR A 13 -1.75 -9.27 -0.65
CA THR A 13 -0.73 -9.10 0.39
C THR A 13 -0.98 -7.83 1.20
N GLY A 14 -0.61 -7.82 2.48
CA GLY A 14 -0.86 -6.70 3.39
C GLY A 14 -2.29 -6.67 3.91
N LYS A 15 -2.95 -5.51 3.85
CA LYS A 15 -4.35 -5.33 4.24
C LYS A 15 -5.29 -5.81 3.13
N GLY A 16 -6.24 -6.66 3.49
CA GLY A 16 -7.34 -7.05 2.63
C GLY A 16 -8.58 -6.18 2.84
N TRP A 17 -9.77 -6.75 2.55
CA TRP A 17 -11.03 -6.07 2.78
C TRP A 17 -11.31 -5.83 4.27
N GLY A 18 -11.71 -4.62 4.60
CA GLY A 18 -12.09 -4.18 5.95
C GLY A 18 -12.61 -2.73 5.95
N PRO A 19 -13.18 -2.23 7.05
CA PRO A 19 -13.58 -2.98 8.25
C PRO A 19 -14.86 -3.78 8.04
N GLY A 20 -15.05 -4.81 8.85
CA GLY A 20 -16.28 -5.59 8.92
C GLY A 20 -16.13 -7.07 8.58
N PHE A 21 -17.25 -7.75 8.57
CA PHE A 21 -17.34 -9.18 8.25
C PHE A 21 -18.29 -9.39 7.09
N ALA A 22 -17.78 -9.97 6.00
CA ALA A 22 -18.64 -10.51 4.96
C ALA A 22 -18.76 -12.02 5.17
N VAL A 23 -20.00 -12.51 5.22
CA VAL A 23 -20.30 -13.94 5.34
C VAL A 23 -21.22 -14.39 4.21
N ASP A 24 -21.14 -15.67 3.87
CA ASP A 24 -22.06 -16.32 2.95
C ASP A 24 -23.41 -16.67 3.62
N ALA A 25 -24.34 -17.23 2.88
CA ALA A 25 -25.64 -17.65 3.39
C ALA A 25 -25.56 -18.71 4.52
N ASN A 26 -24.41 -19.37 4.66
CA ASN A 26 -24.16 -20.37 5.71
C ASN A 26 -23.39 -19.80 6.90
N GLY A 27 -23.15 -18.48 6.95
CA GLY A 27 -22.40 -17.80 7.99
C GLY A 27 -20.87 -17.97 7.89
N ARG A 28 -20.34 -18.50 6.79
CA ARG A 28 -18.89 -18.67 6.59
C ARG A 28 -18.27 -17.38 6.10
N ARG A 29 -17.09 -17.06 6.62
CA ARG A 29 -16.35 -15.86 6.21
C ARG A 29 -15.99 -15.89 4.72
N ARG A 30 -16.36 -14.85 4.01
CA ARG A 30 -16.02 -14.67 2.59
C ARG A 30 -14.63 -14.08 2.42
N GLN A 31 -13.90 -14.52 1.41
CA GLN A 31 -12.63 -13.93 0.98
C GLN A 31 -12.89 -12.84 -0.06
N MET A 32 -12.96 -11.59 0.41
CA MET A 32 -13.31 -10.45 -0.44
C MET A 32 -12.17 -9.99 -1.35
N THR A 33 -10.92 -10.16 -0.93
CA THR A 33 -9.71 -9.75 -1.66
C THR A 33 -8.87 -10.92 -2.17
N GLY A 34 -9.33 -12.16 -2.02
CA GLY A 34 -8.62 -13.37 -2.46
C GLY A 34 -7.71 -13.99 -1.39
N GLN A 35 -6.93 -14.99 -1.82
CA GLN A 35 -6.05 -15.74 -0.93
C GLN A 35 -4.91 -14.85 -0.43
N PRO A 36 -4.60 -14.84 0.89
CA PRO A 36 -3.50 -14.05 1.44
C PRO A 36 -2.13 -14.67 1.17
N PHE A 37 -1.21 -13.87 0.65
CA PHE A 37 0.21 -14.14 0.48
C PHE A 37 1.00 -13.23 1.40
N GLN A 38 1.37 -13.70 2.59
CA GLN A 38 1.98 -12.90 3.67
C GLN A 38 3.08 -13.63 4.42
N GLN A 39 3.54 -14.76 3.89
CA GLN A 39 4.50 -15.62 4.58
C GLN A 39 5.93 -15.10 4.48
N LEU A 40 6.29 -14.49 3.34
CA LEU A 40 7.62 -13.93 3.15
C LEU A 40 7.75 -12.63 3.94
N LYS A 41 8.87 -12.54 4.67
CA LYS A 41 9.19 -11.40 5.54
C LYS A 41 10.54 -10.81 5.18
N MET A 42 10.69 -9.53 5.45
CA MET A 42 11.95 -8.81 5.36
C MET A 42 12.11 -7.84 6.54
N LYS A 43 13.32 -7.39 6.78
CA LYS A 43 13.57 -6.37 7.80
C LYS A 43 13.13 -5.01 7.25
N PRO A 44 12.15 -4.34 7.88
CA PRO A 44 11.75 -3.01 7.44
C PRO A 44 12.82 -1.97 7.76
N PRO A 45 12.88 -0.86 7.02
CA PRO A 45 13.88 0.20 7.25
C PRO A 45 13.63 1.01 8.52
N ALA A 46 12.37 1.07 9.00
CA ALA A 46 12.00 1.74 10.25
C ALA A 46 11.08 0.86 11.10
N THR A 47 11.03 1.12 12.41
CA THR A 47 10.34 0.26 13.40
C THR A 47 8.83 0.17 13.19
N ALA A 48 8.21 1.19 12.65
CA ALA A 48 6.75 1.23 12.45
C ALA A 48 6.31 0.62 11.10
N MET A 49 7.25 0.43 10.19
CA MET A 49 6.97 -0.17 8.88
C MET A 49 6.78 -1.68 8.97
N SER A 50 5.97 -2.22 8.08
CA SER A 50 5.66 -3.65 8.03
C SER A 50 6.87 -4.50 7.63
N GLY A 51 7.04 -5.62 8.31
CA GLY A 51 8.03 -6.64 7.93
C GLY A 51 7.54 -7.63 6.86
N ILE A 52 6.42 -7.38 6.21
CA ILE A 52 5.95 -8.22 5.10
C ILE A 52 6.76 -7.87 3.84
N ASP A 53 7.38 -8.86 3.20
CA ASP A 53 7.92 -8.68 1.86
C ASP A 53 6.78 -8.73 0.83
N TYR A 54 6.11 -7.60 0.63
CA TYR A 54 4.96 -7.53 -0.28
C TYR A 54 5.31 -7.97 -1.70
N ALA A 55 6.44 -7.50 -2.23
CA ALA A 55 6.87 -7.85 -3.58
C ALA A 55 7.26 -9.34 -3.68
N GLY A 56 7.99 -9.89 -2.71
CA GLY A 56 8.31 -11.32 -2.69
C GLY A 56 7.05 -12.19 -2.59
N ASN A 57 6.05 -11.76 -1.84
CA ASN A 57 4.77 -12.45 -1.77
C ASN A 57 3.97 -12.35 -3.08
N PHE A 58 4.08 -11.26 -3.82
CA PHE A 58 3.54 -11.13 -5.17
C PHE A 58 4.23 -12.07 -6.17
N THR A 59 5.56 -12.12 -6.16
CA THR A 59 6.33 -13.11 -6.95
C THR A 59 5.82 -14.53 -6.68
N ARG A 60 5.69 -14.90 -5.39
CA ARG A 60 5.16 -16.20 -5.01
C ARG A 60 3.73 -16.47 -5.48
N PHE A 61 2.89 -15.43 -5.56
CA PHE A 61 1.56 -15.56 -6.14
C PHE A 61 1.64 -15.88 -7.63
N LEU A 62 2.50 -15.16 -8.39
CA LEU A 62 2.70 -15.41 -9.81
C LEU A 62 3.28 -16.80 -10.10
N ASP A 63 4.23 -17.27 -9.27
CA ASP A 63 4.85 -18.61 -9.41
C ASP A 63 3.86 -19.76 -9.27
N GLN A 64 2.73 -19.50 -8.64
CA GLN A 64 1.67 -20.49 -8.46
C GLN A 64 0.55 -20.40 -9.50
N ALA A 65 0.53 -19.36 -10.34
CA ALA A 65 -0.41 -19.23 -11.44
C ALA A 65 0.05 -20.07 -12.64
N SER A 66 -0.90 -20.68 -13.36
CA SER A 66 -0.60 -21.25 -14.67
C SER A 66 -0.43 -20.13 -15.71
N THR A 67 0.32 -20.38 -16.77
CA THR A 67 0.67 -19.39 -17.81
C THR A 67 -0.54 -18.72 -18.46
N ASP A 68 -1.66 -19.43 -18.56
CA ASP A 68 -2.86 -18.98 -19.25
C ASP A 68 -3.99 -18.57 -18.28
N GLU A 69 -3.75 -18.60 -16.96
CA GLU A 69 -4.76 -18.27 -15.97
C GLU A 69 -4.79 -16.74 -15.76
N PRO A 70 -5.92 -16.06 -16.03
CA PRO A 70 -6.03 -14.65 -15.73
C PRO A 70 -6.00 -14.45 -14.21
N TRP A 71 -5.41 -13.34 -13.76
CA TRP A 71 -5.24 -13.10 -12.34
C TRP A 71 -5.55 -11.67 -11.94
N ALA A 72 -5.81 -11.50 -10.65
CA ALA A 72 -5.91 -10.21 -10.00
C ALA A 72 -5.20 -10.27 -8.64
N PHE A 73 -4.40 -9.28 -8.34
CA PHE A 73 -3.67 -9.20 -7.09
C PHE A 73 -3.91 -7.87 -6.40
N TRP A 74 -4.21 -7.92 -5.11
CA TRP A 74 -4.41 -6.76 -4.27
C TRP A 74 -3.16 -6.51 -3.41
N TYR A 75 -2.45 -5.42 -3.66
CA TYR A 75 -1.39 -4.92 -2.81
C TYR A 75 -1.97 -3.89 -1.84
N GLY A 76 -2.35 -4.31 -0.65
CA GLY A 76 -2.83 -3.44 0.42
C GLY A 76 -1.71 -3.13 1.41
N GLY A 77 -0.79 -2.25 1.07
CA GLY A 77 0.29 -1.84 1.98
C GLY A 77 -0.25 -1.32 3.31
N TYR A 78 0.46 -1.59 4.40
CA TYR A 78 0.15 -0.97 5.69
C TYR A 78 0.60 0.49 5.70
N GLU A 79 1.66 0.79 4.97
CA GLU A 79 2.22 2.13 4.79
C GLU A 79 1.31 2.97 3.88
N PRO A 80 1.17 4.24 4.16
CA PRO A 80 1.72 5.04 5.24
C PRO A 80 0.78 5.20 6.46
N HIS A 81 0.21 4.10 6.97
CA HIS A 81 -0.63 4.16 8.17
C HIS A 81 0.21 4.57 9.39
N ARG A 82 -0.34 5.49 10.19
CA ARG A 82 0.30 5.83 11.47
C ARG A 82 0.35 4.60 12.40
N ALA A 83 1.44 4.29 13.17
CA ALA A 83 2.43 5.23 13.69
C ALA A 83 3.74 5.22 12.89
N TYR A 84 4.54 6.27 13.05
CA TYR A 84 5.87 6.40 12.45
C TYR A 84 6.97 6.36 13.51
N GLU A 85 8.18 5.91 13.13
CA GLU A 85 9.37 6.13 13.94
C GLU A 85 9.79 7.59 13.78
N PHE A 86 9.64 8.40 14.84
CA PHE A 86 9.90 9.84 14.78
C PHE A 86 11.33 10.17 14.34
N GLY A 87 11.46 10.96 13.30
CA GLY A 87 12.72 11.37 12.69
C GLY A 87 13.33 10.33 11.75
N ALA A 88 12.62 9.24 11.42
CA ALA A 88 13.12 8.22 10.50
C ALA A 88 13.30 8.79 9.08
N GLY A 89 12.41 9.65 8.61
CA GLY A 89 12.53 10.32 7.32
C GLY A 89 13.84 11.06 7.16
N ILE A 90 14.29 11.76 8.21
CA ILE A 90 15.58 12.48 8.22
C ILE A 90 16.74 11.49 8.40
N LYS A 91 16.71 10.67 9.44
CA LYS A 91 17.85 9.83 9.85
C LYS A 91 18.12 8.66 8.91
N LYS A 92 17.07 8.08 8.37
CA LYS A 92 17.11 6.85 7.54
C LYS A 92 16.74 7.14 6.09
N GLY A 93 15.72 7.98 5.85
CA GLY A 93 15.26 8.41 4.53
C GLY A 93 16.12 9.51 3.90
N LYS A 94 17.13 10.04 4.61
CA LYS A 94 18.04 11.11 4.14
C LYS A 94 17.31 12.40 3.70
N LYS A 95 16.15 12.66 4.26
CA LYS A 95 15.34 13.85 3.97
C LYS A 95 15.80 15.04 4.81
N SER A 96 15.50 16.24 4.35
CA SER A 96 15.77 17.50 5.04
C SER A 96 14.48 18.21 5.40
N ILE A 97 14.48 18.99 6.48
CA ILE A 97 13.36 19.88 6.84
C ILE A 97 12.98 20.83 5.69
N SER A 98 13.98 21.21 4.87
CA SER A 98 13.79 22.04 3.69
C SER A 98 13.08 21.34 2.52
N ASP A 99 12.92 20.02 2.55
CA ASP A 99 12.18 19.27 1.52
C ASP A 99 10.67 19.45 1.65
N ILE A 100 10.20 20.04 2.77
CA ILE A 100 8.81 20.48 2.93
C ILE A 100 8.70 21.93 2.48
N ASP A 101 8.18 22.15 1.30
CA ASP A 101 7.98 23.49 0.74
C ASP A 101 6.98 24.30 1.59
N GLU A 102 5.83 23.70 1.90
CA GLU A 102 4.75 24.34 2.63
C GLU A 102 4.08 23.39 3.62
N VAL A 103 3.82 23.90 4.82
CA VAL A 103 2.95 23.24 5.81
C VAL A 103 1.55 23.81 5.64
N PRO A 104 0.50 22.95 5.47
CA PRO A 104 -0.88 23.41 5.38
C PRO A 104 -1.23 24.42 6.48
N GLY A 105 -1.84 25.55 6.13
CA GLY A 105 -2.06 26.68 7.03
C GLY A 105 -2.95 26.39 8.27
N PHE A 106 -3.56 25.22 8.34
CA PHE A 106 -4.31 24.77 9.51
C PHE A 106 -3.48 23.89 10.50
N TRP A 107 -2.18 23.69 10.21
CA TRP A 107 -1.22 23.11 11.15
C TRP A 107 -0.17 24.16 11.56
N PRO A 108 0.38 24.06 12.77
CA PRO A 108 1.50 24.90 13.15
C PRO A 108 2.74 24.53 12.33
N ASP A 109 3.36 25.52 11.68
CA ASP A 109 4.64 25.31 10.98
C ASP A 109 5.79 25.25 12.00
N THR A 110 6.09 24.06 12.44
CA THR A 110 7.16 23.77 13.40
C THR A 110 8.04 22.64 12.87
N GLU A 111 9.28 22.58 13.36
CA GLU A 111 10.20 21.49 13.04
C GLU A 111 9.59 20.12 13.34
N LYS A 112 8.81 20.00 14.42
CA LYS A 112 8.15 18.75 14.80
C LYS A 112 7.12 18.31 13.76
N VAL A 113 6.30 19.23 13.24
CA VAL A 113 5.30 18.94 12.21
C VAL A 113 5.99 18.60 10.88
N ARG A 114 7.01 19.36 10.50
CA ARG A 114 7.80 19.07 9.29
C ARG A 114 8.48 17.71 9.37
N THR A 115 9.05 17.35 10.53
CA THR A 115 9.65 16.02 10.78
C THR A 115 8.61 14.91 10.60
N ASP A 116 7.42 15.08 11.17
CA ASP A 116 6.33 14.11 11.05
C ASP A 116 5.85 13.93 9.59
N MET A 117 5.81 15.02 8.82
CA MET A 117 5.53 14.96 7.37
C MET A 117 6.62 14.22 6.59
N LEU A 118 7.89 14.37 6.97
CA LEU A 118 9.00 13.64 6.35
C LEU A 118 8.99 12.15 6.72
N ASP A 119 8.56 11.82 7.93
CA ASP A 119 8.37 10.43 8.35
C ASP A 119 7.23 9.76 7.54
N TYR A 120 6.13 10.48 7.33
CA TYR A 120 5.04 10.05 6.43
C TYR A 120 5.53 9.83 4.99
N ALA A 121 6.31 10.76 4.44
CA ALA A 121 6.89 10.62 3.10
C ALA A 121 7.82 9.39 3.00
N TYR A 122 8.56 9.07 4.05
CA TYR A 122 9.43 7.89 4.09
C TYR A 122 8.64 6.57 4.10
N GLU A 123 7.49 6.55 4.73
CA GLU A 123 6.56 5.40 4.66
C GLU A 123 6.00 5.20 3.22
N ILE A 124 5.68 6.30 2.53
CA ILE A 124 5.25 6.25 1.12
C ILE A 124 6.37 5.70 0.23
N GLU A 125 7.61 6.12 0.43
CA GLU A 125 8.76 5.58 -0.32
C GLU A 125 8.95 4.08 -0.09
N TYR A 126 8.66 3.58 1.10
CA TYR A 126 8.72 2.14 1.35
C TYR A 126 7.59 1.39 0.63
N PHE A 127 6.38 1.94 0.58
CA PHE A 127 5.31 1.42 -0.26
C PHE A 127 5.72 1.39 -1.75
N ASP A 128 6.26 2.51 -2.25
CA ASP A 128 6.70 2.65 -3.64
C ASP A 128 7.86 1.69 -3.98
N LEU A 129 8.79 1.46 -3.08
CA LEU A 129 9.85 0.47 -3.24
C LEU A 129 9.29 -0.94 -3.55
N HIS A 130 8.27 -1.35 -2.83
CA HIS A 130 7.62 -2.63 -3.09
C HIS A 130 6.87 -2.64 -4.42
N LEU A 131 6.19 -1.55 -4.77
CA LEU A 131 5.53 -1.40 -6.07
C LEU A 131 6.55 -1.48 -7.21
N GLN A 132 7.66 -0.77 -7.12
CA GLN A 132 8.75 -0.85 -8.13
C GLN A 132 9.26 -2.28 -8.29
N ARG A 133 9.43 -3.03 -7.21
CA ARG A 133 9.85 -4.44 -7.27
C ARG A 133 8.80 -5.32 -7.96
N MET A 134 7.51 -5.07 -7.72
CA MET A 134 6.42 -5.78 -8.41
C MET A 134 6.38 -5.45 -9.91
N LEU A 135 6.58 -4.19 -10.29
CA LEU A 135 6.66 -3.79 -11.70
C LEU A 135 7.83 -4.45 -12.43
N LYS A 136 9.01 -4.47 -11.80
CA LYS A 136 10.18 -5.19 -12.33
C LYS A 136 9.94 -6.69 -12.47
N GLU A 137 9.20 -7.30 -11.57
CA GLU A 137 8.83 -8.70 -11.66
C GLU A 137 7.93 -8.96 -12.87
N LEU A 138 6.92 -8.11 -13.10
CA LEU A 138 6.06 -8.18 -14.29
C LEU A 138 6.85 -7.96 -15.58
N GLU A 139 7.74 -6.99 -15.59
CA GLU A 139 8.62 -6.73 -16.73
C GLU A 139 9.52 -7.94 -17.06
N SER A 140 10.13 -8.54 -16.04
CA SER A 140 11.03 -9.71 -16.22
C SER A 140 10.31 -10.96 -16.76
N ARG A 141 8.99 -11.00 -16.64
CA ARG A 141 8.10 -12.08 -17.13
C ARG A 141 7.38 -11.72 -18.43
N ASP A 142 7.68 -10.59 -19.05
CA ASP A 142 6.96 -10.06 -20.22
C ASP A 142 5.44 -9.88 -19.99
N MET A 143 5.03 -9.66 -18.74
CA MET A 143 3.63 -9.52 -18.33
C MET A 143 3.16 -8.07 -18.19
N LEU A 144 4.09 -7.11 -18.11
CA LEU A 144 3.77 -5.71 -17.80
C LEU A 144 2.82 -5.08 -18.84
N SER A 145 3.06 -5.34 -20.14
CA SER A 145 2.24 -4.79 -21.23
C SER A 145 0.80 -5.34 -21.28
N ASN A 146 0.53 -6.44 -20.61
CA ASN A 146 -0.78 -7.09 -20.55
C ASN A 146 -1.38 -7.05 -19.12
N THR A 147 -0.90 -6.14 -18.28
CA THR A 147 -1.37 -6.00 -16.90
C THR A 147 -1.88 -4.59 -16.66
N MET A 148 -3.16 -4.46 -16.33
CA MET A 148 -3.69 -3.18 -15.84
C MET A 148 -3.27 -2.96 -14.40
N ILE A 149 -2.59 -1.86 -14.14
CA ILE A 149 -2.13 -1.47 -12.81
C ILE A 149 -2.89 -0.23 -12.36
N VAL A 150 -3.50 -0.30 -11.18
CA VAL A 150 -4.21 0.82 -10.57
C VAL A 150 -3.59 1.09 -9.20
N VAL A 151 -3.10 2.31 -9.01
CA VAL A 151 -2.52 2.77 -7.74
C VAL A 151 -3.37 3.90 -7.19
N THR A 152 -3.82 3.76 -5.97
CA THR A 152 -4.63 4.76 -5.27
C THR A 152 -4.48 4.63 -3.76
N ALA A 153 -5.15 5.47 -2.99
CA ALA A 153 -5.24 5.41 -1.53
C ALA A 153 -6.70 5.35 -1.08
N ASP A 154 -6.95 4.84 0.12
CA ASP A 154 -8.29 4.72 0.71
C ASP A 154 -8.75 6.02 1.39
N ASN A 155 -7.82 6.86 1.84
CA ASN A 155 -8.08 8.16 2.46
C ASN A 155 -6.83 9.05 2.42
N GLY A 156 -7.00 10.33 2.71
CA GLY A 156 -5.90 11.27 2.86
C GLY A 156 -4.99 10.94 4.06
N MET A 157 -3.88 11.67 4.17
CA MET A 157 -2.84 11.44 5.18
C MET A 157 -3.39 11.43 6.61
N PRO A 158 -2.84 10.60 7.53
CA PRO A 158 -3.37 10.42 8.89
C PRO A 158 -2.95 11.55 9.84
N PHE A 159 -3.26 12.78 9.46
CA PHE A 159 -2.96 14.01 10.21
C PHE A 159 -4.25 14.69 10.66
N PRO A 160 -4.20 15.55 11.71
CA PRO A 160 -5.36 16.30 12.17
C PRO A 160 -6.03 17.08 11.04
N ARG A 161 -7.35 17.11 10.99
CA ARG A 161 -8.18 17.76 9.97
C ARG A 161 -8.07 17.18 8.55
N VAL A 162 -7.46 16.00 8.39
CA VAL A 162 -7.37 15.30 7.10
C VAL A 162 -8.12 13.96 7.21
N LYS A 163 -7.47 12.88 7.65
CA LYS A 163 -8.12 11.56 7.72
C LYS A 163 -9.40 11.58 8.55
N GLY A 164 -10.49 11.03 7.98
CA GLY A 164 -11.79 10.94 8.63
C GLY A 164 -12.56 12.24 8.69
N GLN A 165 -12.21 13.22 7.87
CA GLN A 165 -12.89 14.51 7.74
C GLN A 165 -13.50 14.64 6.34
N GLU A 166 -14.34 15.68 6.14
CA GLU A 166 -15.02 15.95 4.86
C GLU A 166 -14.26 16.97 3.98
N TYR A 167 -13.03 17.37 4.39
CA TYR A 167 -12.23 18.34 3.67
C TYR A 167 -11.52 17.73 2.46
N GLU A 168 -11.14 18.57 1.50
CA GLU A 168 -10.51 18.17 0.25
C GLU A 168 -9.30 17.25 0.46
N MET A 169 -8.39 17.61 1.35
CA MET A 169 -7.19 16.81 1.63
C MET A 169 -7.48 15.39 2.16
N SER A 170 -8.69 15.14 2.64
CA SER A 170 -9.11 13.79 3.06
C SER A 170 -9.59 12.93 1.88
N ASN A 171 -10.09 13.56 0.82
CA ASN A 171 -10.83 12.91 -0.26
C ASN A 171 -10.20 13.10 -1.64
N HIS A 172 -9.29 14.07 -1.81
CA HIS A 172 -8.54 14.26 -3.03
C HIS A 172 -7.36 13.27 -3.07
N LEU A 173 -7.65 12.06 -3.51
CA LEU A 173 -6.72 10.95 -3.48
C LEU A 173 -5.95 10.81 -4.79
N PRO A 174 -4.69 10.35 -4.74
CA PRO A 174 -3.95 10.04 -5.96
C PRO A 174 -4.62 8.88 -6.70
N LEU A 175 -4.62 8.95 -8.02
CA LEU A 175 -5.01 7.86 -8.90
C LEU A 175 -4.06 7.79 -10.09
N ALA A 176 -3.38 6.68 -10.23
CA ALA A 176 -2.58 6.36 -11.39
C ALA A 176 -3.07 5.05 -12.01
N ILE A 177 -3.21 5.03 -13.33
CA ILE A 177 -3.63 3.85 -14.09
C ILE A 177 -2.65 3.67 -15.26
N MET A 178 -2.11 2.47 -15.37
CA MET A 178 -1.23 2.08 -16.44
C MET A 178 -1.75 0.80 -17.09
#